data_c7c6b6753f432280225bc826d94bf24b
#
_entry.id   c7c6b6753f432280225bc826d94bf24b
#
_cell.length_a   1.000
_cell.length_b   1.000
_cell.length_c   1.000
_cell.angle_alpha   90.00
_cell.angle_beta   90.00
_cell.angle_gamma   90.00
#
_symmetry.space_group_name_H-M   'P 1'
#
loop_
_entity.id
_entity.type
_entity.pdbx_description
1 polymer ?
#
loop_
_entity_poly.entity_id
_entity_poly.type
_entity_poly.pdbx_seq_one_letter_code
_entity_poly.pdbx_strand_id
1 'polypeptide(L)'
;NHVWIMGTELHEDHGVAGFMVNMARQRHHVKVGMISNLEEGSRMGHKVDQVIRATHYYWFLRAVNHYILANGLENKLFLDGNTEGFETYRESLLAEDFDVLFEKSGACCTDHLLTFAREYSQEQRAIILFSEKGMSAAAVIELYNLALITGRLGKTANGLIGLKENNNSHGLFDMGVDPYLHVGGMPVNGNEARMKATWNIPALPGPVNDLLQGLDGGLFRQLFIFGEDPVGTALDPERVKKWMKQAEFVVVQDHFITPTAEFADLILPAVYPAEMGGSFTNGQRIIQEFDAVLPTQVSVDGPAQIMGIMAALGLKAEGDVLTVRSEVMSLLPEYHATLMPLFLTSEDTPGPLFAHGCNHLSQRFEMEFQAALTRS
;
A
#
# COMPACT_ATOMS: atom_id res chain seq x y z
N ASN A 1 1.67 -10.71 22.97
CA ASN A 1 2.18 -10.74 21.59
C ASN A 1 1.12 -11.40 20.70
N HIS A 2 0.47 -10.60 19.90
CA HIS A 2 -0.66 -11.03 19.09
C HIS A 2 -0.48 -10.58 17.64
N VAL A 3 -0.81 -11.44 16.70
CA VAL A 3 -0.92 -11.13 15.29
C VAL A 3 -2.37 -11.36 14.86
N TRP A 4 -2.98 -10.34 14.27
CA TRP A 4 -4.31 -10.45 13.67
C TRP A 4 -4.21 -10.41 12.16
N ILE A 5 -5.07 -11.16 11.49
CA ILE A 5 -5.14 -11.25 10.03
C ILE A 5 -6.54 -10.78 9.61
N MET A 6 -6.62 -9.91 8.60
CA MET A 6 -7.89 -9.37 8.12
C MET A 6 -7.89 -9.25 6.59
N GLY A 7 -8.96 -9.68 5.95
CA GLY A 7 -9.17 -9.50 4.50
C GLY A 7 -8.29 -10.36 3.60
N THR A 8 -7.70 -11.46 4.10
CA THR A 8 -6.85 -12.35 3.29
C THR A 8 -6.80 -13.77 3.86
N GLU A 9 -6.71 -14.73 2.98
CA GLU A 9 -6.26 -16.10 3.27
C GLU A 9 -4.74 -16.15 3.09
N LEU A 10 -4.02 -15.73 4.12
CA LEU A 10 -2.60 -15.39 4.09
C LEU A 10 -1.68 -16.46 3.46
N HIS A 11 -2.01 -17.74 3.62
CA HIS A 11 -1.20 -18.84 3.07
C HIS A 11 -1.42 -19.06 1.56
N GLU A 12 -2.54 -18.62 1.01
CA GLU A 12 -2.86 -18.68 -0.42
C GLU A 12 -2.39 -17.40 -1.13
N ASP A 13 -2.73 -16.26 -0.54
CA ASP A 13 -2.48 -14.95 -1.15
C ASP A 13 -1.04 -14.47 -0.94
N HIS A 14 -0.45 -14.77 0.22
CA HIS A 14 0.84 -14.23 0.66
C HIS A 14 1.67 -15.30 1.39
N GLY A 15 2.04 -16.36 0.68
CA GLY A 15 2.65 -17.56 1.25
C GLY A 15 3.87 -17.32 2.16
N VAL A 16 4.74 -16.37 1.81
CA VAL A 16 5.92 -16.02 2.64
C VAL A 16 5.48 -15.39 3.97
N ALA A 17 4.53 -14.45 3.94
CA ALA A 17 3.98 -13.85 5.15
C ALA A 17 3.27 -14.91 6.01
N GLY A 18 2.51 -15.81 5.37
CA GLY A 18 1.88 -16.95 6.03
C GLY A 18 2.88 -17.87 6.72
N PHE A 19 4.00 -18.16 6.07
CA PHE A 19 5.09 -18.94 6.66
C PHE A 19 5.71 -18.21 7.87
N MET A 20 5.98 -16.91 7.76
CA MET A 20 6.55 -16.12 8.87
C MET A 20 5.62 -16.07 10.08
N VAL A 21 4.32 -15.86 9.87
CA VAL A 21 3.32 -15.87 10.96
C VAL A 21 3.24 -17.23 11.62
N ASN A 22 3.22 -18.31 10.83
CA ASN A 22 3.21 -19.66 11.37
C ASN A 22 4.48 -19.99 12.16
N MET A 23 5.65 -19.56 11.69
CA MET A 23 6.90 -19.67 12.45
C MET A 23 6.87 -18.89 13.78
N ALA A 24 6.35 -17.68 13.76
CA ALA A 24 6.20 -16.85 14.97
C ALA A 24 5.27 -17.57 15.99
N ARG A 25 4.16 -18.14 15.51
CA ARG A 25 3.25 -18.92 16.34
C ARG A 25 3.93 -20.15 16.96
N GLN A 26 4.61 -20.94 16.15
CA GLN A 26 5.20 -22.21 16.62
C GLN A 26 6.46 -22.01 17.48
N ARG A 27 7.34 -21.09 17.13
CA ARG A 27 8.63 -20.91 17.80
C ARG A 27 8.60 -19.91 18.94
N HIS A 28 7.75 -18.89 18.83
CA HIS A 28 7.70 -17.76 19.77
C HIS A 28 6.36 -17.66 20.51
N HIS A 29 5.49 -18.65 20.34
CA HIS A 29 4.17 -18.72 21.01
C HIS A 29 3.34 -17.43 20.82
N VAL A 30 3.48 -16.78 19.66
CA VAL A 30 2.66 -15.63 19.30
C VAL A 30 1.24 -16.10 19.05
N LYS A 31 0.26 -15.49 19.68
CA LYS A 31 -1.15 -15.74 19.38
C LYS A 31 -1.50 -15.21 18.00
N VAL A 32 -2.27 -15.96 17.25
CA VAL A 32 -2.72 -15.57 15.92
C VAL A 32 -4.24 -15.62 15.86
N GLY A 33 -4.85 -14.45 15.68
CA GLY A 33 -6.28 -14.30 15.45
C GLY A 33 -6.57 -13.94 13.99
N MET A 34 -7.78 -14.24 13.54
CA MET A 34 -8.24 -13.90 12.21
C MET A 34 -9.66 -13.33 12.26
N ILE A 35 -9.89 -12.28 11.49
CA ILE A 35 -11.22 -11.74 11.21
C ILE A 35 -11.52 -12.04 9.76
N SER A 36 -12.55 -12.85 9.51
CA SER A 36 -12.87 -13.38 8.18
C SER A 36 -14.31 -13.04 7.79
N ASN A 37 -14.48 -12.64 6.52
CA ASN A 37 -15.79 -12.44 5.91
C ASN A 37 -16.27 -13.64 5.08
N LEU A 38 -15.54 -14.75 5.06
CA LEU A 38 -15.91 -15.94 4.32
C LEU A 38 -17.05 -16.70 5.02
N GLU A 39 -18.13 -16.99 4.28
CA GLU A 39 -19.29 -17.70 4.79
C GLU A 39 -18.94 -19.15 5.21
N GLU A 40 -18.13 -19.83 4.41
CA GLU A 40 -17.69 -21.21 4.67
C GLU A 40 -16.62 -21.33 5.76
N GLY A 41 -16.15 -20.16 6.28
CA GLY A 41 -15.03 -20.09 7.22
C GLY A 41 -13.68 -20.05 6.51
N SER A 42 -12.69 -19.59 7.25
CA SER A 42 -11.32 -19.49 6.74
C SER A 42 -10.69 -20.88 6.60
N ARG A 43 -10.01 -21.12 5.48
CA ARG A 43 -9.15 -22.30 5.28
C ARG A 43 -7.95 -22.30 6.21
N MET A 44 -7.60 -21.13 6.77
CA MET A 44 -6.58 -20.98 7.80
C MET A 44 -7.07 -21.30 9.22
N GLY A 45 -8.34 -21.59 9.44
CA GLY A 45 -8.90 -21.79 10.78
C GLY A 45 -8.12 -22.76 11.67
N HIS A 46 -7.49 -23.78 11.07
CA HIS A 46 -6.64 -24.73 11.79
C HIS A 46 -5.20 -24.20 12.10
N LYS A 47 -4.81 -23.06 11.51
CA LYS A 47 -3.48 -22.44 11.70
C LYS A 47 -3.53 -21.19 12.56
N VAL A 48 -4.70 -20.81 13.04
CA VAL A 48 -4.89 -19.65 13.92
C VAL A 48 -5.50 -20.12 15.25
N ASP A 49 -5.36 -19.31 16.28
CA ASP A 49 -5.86 -19.63 17.61
C ASP A 49 -7.32 -19.20 17.80
N GLN A 50 -7.75 -18.22 17.01
CA GLN A 50 -9.11 -17.68 17.04
C GLN A 50 -9.55 -17.19 15.65
N VAL A 51 -10.81 -17.47 15.30
CA VAL A 51 -11.46 -16.92 14.11
C VAL A 51 -12.71 -16.16 14.53
N ILE A 52 -12.80 -14.89 14.12
CA ILE A 52 -13.97 -14.05 14.27
C ILE A 52 -14.60 -13.87 12.90
N ARG A 53 -15.88 -14.17 12.80
CA ARG A 53 -16.65 -13.97 11.57
C ARG A 53 -17.30 -12.60 11.58
N ALA A 54 -17.07 -11.81 10.51
CA ALA A 54 -17.71 -10.53 10.29
C ALA A 54 -17.88 -10.32 8.78
N THR A 55 -19.11 -10.12 8.33
CA THR A 55 -19.39 -9.96 6.90
C THR A 55 -18.83 -8.67 6.33
N HIS A 56 -18.85 -7.59 7.11
CA HIS A 56 -18.45 -6.26 6.67
C HIS A 56 -17.38 -5.67 7.58
N TYR A 57 -16.13 -5.64 7.12
CA TYR A 57 -14.99 -5.13 7.88
C TYR A 57 -15.15 -3.67 8.33
N TYR A 58 -15.73 -2.80 7.48
CA TYR A 58 -15.97 -1.40 7.85
C TYR A 58 -16.83 -1.28 9.11
N TRP A 59 -18.00 -1.91 9.10
CA TRP A 59 -18.92 -1.84 10.24
C TRP A 59 -18.38 -2.57 11.46
N PHE A 60 -17.65 -3.66 11.26
CA PHE A 60 -16.99 -4.37 12.34
C PHE A 60 -15.95 -3.47 13.05
N LEU A 61 -15.07 -2.84 12.31
CA LEU A 61 -14.06 -1.95 12.86
C LEU A 61 -14.68 -0.72 13.51
N ARG A 62 -15.72 -0.17 12.91
CA ARG A 62 -16.45 0.96 13.47
C ARG A 62 -17.13 0.61 14.82
N ALA A 63 -17.75 -0.57 14.93
CA ALA A 63 -18.29 -1.08 16.19
C ALA A 63 -17.20 -1.33 17.24
N VAL A 64 -16.05 -1.86 16.84
CA VAL A 64 -14.87 -2.04 17.70
C VAL A 64 -14.37 -0.68 18.22
N ASN A 65 -14.19 0.30 17.34
CA ASN A 65 -13.75 1.65 17.69
C ASN A 65 -14.74 2.31 18.64
N HIS A 66 -16.05 2.20 18.36
CA HIS A 66 -17.10 2.70 19.24
C HIS A 66 -16.99 2.09 20.64
N TYR A 67 -16.89 0.78 20.74
CA TYR A 67 -16.77 0.10 22.03
C TYR A 67 -15.53 0.54 22.82
N ILE A 68 -14.38 0.67 22.16
CA ILE A 68 -13.13 1.13 22.78
C ILE A 68 -13.32 2.53 23.38
N LEU A 69 -13.88 3.46 22.61
CA LEU A 69 -14.09 4.85 23.05
C LEU A 69 -15.18 4.96 24.14
N ALA A 70 -16.27 4.23 24.02
CA ALA A 70 -17.35 4.23 25.00
C ALA A 70 -16.91 3.68 26.37
N ASN A 71 -15.90 2.81 26.40
CA ASN A 71 -15.38 2.18 27.62
C ASN A 71 -14.05 2.78 28.12
N GLY A 72 -13.55 3.85 27.50
CA GLY A 72 -12.31 4.51 27.90
C GLY A 72 -11.06 3.64 27.77
N LEU A 73 -11.03 2.76 26.75
CA LEU A 73 -9.91 1.85 26.47
C LEU A 73 -8.88 2.46 25.51
N GLU A 74 -9.08 3.70 25.10
CA GLU A 74 -8.17 4.44 24.22
C GLU A 74 -6.88 4.83 24.92
N ASN A 75 -5.82 5.00 24.13
CA ASN A 75 -4.53 5.49 24.60
C ASN A 75 -4.47 7.03 24.55
N LYS A 76 -4.97 7.70 25.60
CA LYS A 76 -5.05 9.16 25.66
C LYS A 76 -3.71 9.85 25.48
N LEU A 77 -2.65 9.35 26.11
CA LEU A 77 -1.31 9.95 26.00
C LEU A 77 -0.78 9.93 24.57
N PHE A 78 -1.10 8.89 23.82
CA PHE A 78 -0.73 8.82 22.42
C PHE A 78 -1.57 9.78 21.58
N LEU A 79 -2.85 9.82 21.79
CA LEU A 79 -3.79 10.66 21.06
C LEU A 79 -3.49 12.15 21.24
N ASP A 80 -3.28 12.60 22.47
CA ASP A 80 -3.01 14.01 22.80
C ASP A 80 -1.71 14.54 22.14
N GLY A 81 -0.71 13.67 21.98
CA GLY A 81 0.59 14.08 21.47
C GLY A 81 0.81 13.82 19.97
N ASN A 82 -0.04 13.03 19.31
CA ASN A 82 0.27 12.50 17.97
C ASN A 82 -0.90 12.53 16.98
N THR A 83 -2.07 13.07 17.37
CA THR A 83 -3.25 13.08 16.47
C THR A 83 -3.95 14.43 16.47
N GLU A 84 -4.58 14.74 15.32
CA GLU A 84 -5.47 15.89 15.17
C GLU A 84 -6.88 15.39 14.79
N GLY A 85 -7.93 16.13 15.17
CA GLY A 85 -9.32 15.82 14.82
C GLY A 85 -9.93 14.67 15.62
N PHE A 86 -9.24 14.15 16.65
CA PHE A 86 -9.71 13.01 17.44
C PHE A 86 -11.06 13.27 18.12
N GLU A 87 -11.26 14.44 18.73
CA GLU A 87 -12.50 14.71 19.43
C GLU A 87 -13.72 14.76 18.49
N THR A 88 -13.55 15.33 17.30
CA THR A 88 -14.61 15.34 16.27
C THR A 88 -14.97 13.92 15.82
N TYR A 89 -13.96 13.07 15.59
CA TYR A 89 -14.19 11.67 15.27
C TYR A 89 -14.89 10.94 16.41
N ARG A 90 -14.45 11.13 17.65
CA ARG A 90 -15.03 10.54 18.85
C ARG A 90 -16.50 10.91 19.03
N GLU A 91 -16.80 12.20 18.95
CA GLU A 91 -18.19 12.71 19.07
C GLU A 91 -19.10 12.11 17.99
N SER A 92 -18.63 12.12 16.74
CA SER A 92 -19.37 11.54 15.62
C SER A 92 -19.63 10.05 15.80
N LEU A 93 -18.62 9.29 16.22
CA LEU A 93 -18.74 7.85 16.39
C LEU A 93 -19.63 7.47 17.59
N LEU A 94 -19.48 8.15 18.71
CA LEU A 94 -20.28 7.89 19.91
C LEU A 94 -21.76 8.34 19.79
N ALA A 95 -22.08 9.16 18.78
CA ALA A 95 -23.47 9.48 18.45
C ALA A 95 -24.18 8.34 17.72
N GLU A 96 -23.45 7.35 17.20
CA GLU A 96 -24.02 6.17 16.55
C GLU A 96 -24.42 5.13 17.60
N ASP A 97 -25.47 4.35 17.27
CA ASP A 97 -25.93 3.27 18.12
C ASP A 97 -25.06 2.01 17.92
N PHE A 98 -24.51 1.49 19.01
CA PHE A 98 -23.65 0.32 18.98
C PHE A 98 -24.35 -0.93 18.42
N ASP A 99 -25.60 -1.14 18.78
CA ASP A 99 -26.33 -2.33 18.34
C ASP A 99 -26.58 -2.30 16.81
N VAL A 100 -26.82 -1.10 16.27
CA VAL A 100 -26.93 -0.88 14.83
C VAL A 100 -25.59 -1.13 14.12
N LEU A 101 -24.48 -0.66 14.67
CA LEU A 101 -23.14 -0.92 14.13
C LEU A 101 -22.80 -2.42 14.16
N PHE A 102 -23.13 -3.08 15.27
CA PHE A 102 -22.93 -4.51 15.43
C PHE A 102 -23.75 -5.31 14.41
N GLU A 103 -25.03 -5.01 14.25
CA GLU A 103 -25.90 -5.67 13.27
C GLU A 103 -25.35 -5.51 11.85
N LYS A 104 -24.97 -4.29 11.46
CA LYS A 104 -24.38 -4.02 10.14
C LYS A 104 -23.05 -4.73 9.91
N SER A 105 -22.30 -5.01 10.97
CA SER A 105 -21.02 -5.73 10.86
C SER A 105 -21.20 -7.18 10.37
N GLY A 106 -22.37 -7.76 10.58
CA GLY A 106 -22.64 -9.17 10.33
C GLY A 106 -21.76 -10.09 11.17
N ALA A 107 -21.27 -9.62 12.31
CA ALA A 107 -20.50 -10.45 13.24
C ALA A 107 -21.44 -11.48 13.90
N CYS A 108 -20.96 -12.72 13.95
CA CYS A 108 -21.78 -13.84 14.45
C CYS A 108 -22.06 -13.80 15.94
N CYS A 109 -21.26 -13.07 16.70
CA CYS A 109 -21.35 -13.03 18.15
C CYS A 109 -20.77 -11.71 18.70
N THR A 110 -21.53 -11.01 19.52
CA THR A 110 -21.09 -9.79 20.19
C THR A 110 -19.85 -10.03 21.05
N ASP A 111 -19.82 -11.13 21.80
CA ASP A 111 -18.70 -11.45 22.70
C ASP A 111 -17.36 -11.58 21.92
N HIS A 112 -17.38 -12.08 20.69
CA HIS A 112 -16.17 -12.16 19.86
C HIS A 112 -15.64 -10.77 19.49
N LEU A 113 -16.55 -9.85 19.11
CA LEU A 113 -16.17 -8.47 18.79
C LEU A 113 -15.61 -7.77 20.04
N LEU A 114 -16.29 -7.89 21.16
CA LEU A 114 -15.87 -7.31 22.44
C LEU A 114 -14.53 -7.90 22.94
N THR A 115 -14.34 -9.18 22.76
CA THR A 115 -13.07 -9.85 23.10
C THR A 115 -11.93 -9.32 22.25
N PHE A 116 -12.13 -9.22 20.93
CA PHE A 116 -11.14 -8.59 20.05
C PHE A 116 -10.82 -7.16 20.48
N ALA A 117 -11.82 -6.32 20.74
CA ALA A 117 -11.64 -4.94 21.15
C ALA A 117 -10.81 -4.81 22.43
N ARG A 118 -11.10 -5.64 23.44
CA ARG A 118 -10.37 -5.67 24.72
C ARG A 118 -8.95 -6.20 24.55
N GLU A 119 -8.78 -7.35 23.90
CA GLU A 119 -7.46 -7.97 23.69
C GLU A 119 -6.56 -7.04 22.90
N TYR A 120 -7.06 -6.48 21.79
CA TYR A 120 -6.28 -5.57 20.97
C TYR A 120 -5.89 -4.29 21.73
N SER A 121 -6.78 -3.72 22.53
CA SER A 121 -6.49 -2.50 23.30
C SER A 121 -5.47 -2.75 24.41
N GLN A 122 -5.51 -3.90 25.06
CA GLN A 122 -4.71 -4.20 26.25
C GLN A 122 -3.38 -4.87 25.94
N GLU A 123 -3.25 -5.55 24.79
CA GLU A 123 -2.05 -6.25 24.40
C GLU A 123 -0.84 -5.30 24.26
N GLN A 124 0.33 -5.66 24.76
CA GLN A 124 1.51 -4.80 24.68
C GLN A 124 2.08 -4.72 23.26
N ARG A 125 2.00 -5.83 22.52
CA ARG A 125 2.51 -5.95 21.15
C ARG A 125 1.49 -6.63 20.28
N ALA A 126 0.88 -5.86 19.40
CA ALA A 126 -0.12 -6.34 18.46
C ALA A 126 0.15 -5.81 17.06
N ILE A 127 0.14 -6.70 16.07
CA ILE A 127 0.27 -6.38 14.66
C ILE A 127 -1.01 -6.86 13.96
N ILE A 128 -1.54 -6.05 13.05
CA ILE A 128 -2.58 -6.48 12.13
C ILE A 128 -2.00 -6.54 10.72
N LEU A 129 -2.03 -7.74 10.12
CA LEU A 129 -1.79 -7.92 8.70
C LEU A 129 -3.14 -7.82 7.98
N PHE A 130 -3.22 -7.00 6.98
CA PHE A 130 -4.44 -6.84 6.20
C PHE A 130 -4.14 -6.78 4.70
N SER A 131 -5.07 -7.27 3.88
CA SER A 131 -4.95 -7.18 2.43
C SER A 131 -5.86 -6.08 1.90
N GLU A 132 -5.30 -5.20 1.10
CA GLU A 132 -6.07 -4.15 0.42
C GLU A 132 -7.06 -4.73 -0.59
N LYS A 133 -6.79 -5.92 -1.14
CA LYS A 133 -7.72 -6.62 -2.04
C LYS A 133 -9.03 -7.01 -1.34
N GLY A 134 -8.93 -7.47 -0.08
CA GLY A 134 -10.08 -7.95 0.68
C GLY A 134 -10.81 -6.89 1.48
N MET A 135 -10.33 -5.63 1.46
CA MET A 135 -10.88 -4.55 2.28
C MET A 135 -11.19 -3.30 1.45
N SER A 136 -12.33 -2.67 1.71
CA SER A 136 -12.64 -1.36 1.13
C SER A 136 -11.75 -0.26 1.72
N ALA A 137 -11.55 0.85 0.99
CA ALA A 137 -10.81 2.01 1.48
C ALA A 137 -11.37 2.53 2.81
N ALA A 138 -12.70 2.58 2.97
CA ALA A 138 -13.34 2.97 4.22
C ALA A 138 -13.01 2.03 5.39
N ALA A 139 -12.95 0.71 5.15
CA ALA A 139 -12.56 -0.25 6.16
C ALA A 139 -11.09 -0.10 6.56
N VAL A 140 -10.21 0.20 5.60
CA VAL A 140 -8.80 0.47 5.89
C VAL A 140 -8.65 1.73 6.73
N ILE A 141 -9.41 2.80 6.45
CA ILE A 141 -9.43 4.01 7.26
C ILE A 141 -9.84 3.70 8.70
N GLU A 142 -10.93 2.95 8.92
CA GLU A 142 -11.34 2.57 10.27
C GLU A 142 -10.32 1.66 10.98
N LEU A 143 -9.59 0.85 10.24
CA LEU A 143 -8.47 0.06 10.77
C LEU A 143 -7.30 0.96 11.23
N TYR A 144 -6.98 2.01 10.47
CA TYR A 144 -6.02 3.02 10.88
C TYR A 144 -6.50 3.77 12.12
N ASN A 145 -7.77 4.17 12.17
CA ASN A 145 -8.37 4.79 13.34
C ASN A 145 -8.24 3.88 14.59
N LEU A 146 -8.49 2.59 14.45
CA LEU A 146 -8.28 1.62 15.53
C LEU A 146 -6.82 1.63 16.04
N ALA A 147 -5.85 1.64 15.14
CA ALA A 147 -4.43 1.66 15.50
C ALA A 147 -4.03 3.00 16.16
N LEU A 148 -4.61 4.13 15.74
CA LEU A 148 -4.43 5.45 16.36
C LEU A 148 -5.04 5.48 17.76
N ILE A 149 -6.31 5.10 17.90
CA ILE A 149 -7.05 5.09 19.18
C ILE A 149 -6.32 4.27 20.23
N THR A 150 -5.75 3.14 19.83
CA THR A 150 -5.04 2.23 20.73
C THR A 150 -3.54 2.55 20.87
N GLY A 151 -3.03 3.56 20.14
CA GLY A 151 -1.62 3.99 20.18
C GLY A 151 -0.65 2.91 19.72
N ARG A 152 -1.00 2.17 18.67
CA ARG A 152 -0.20 1.06 18.14
C ARG A 152 0.84 1.48 17.10
N LEU A 153 0.78 2.70 16.64
CA LEU A 153 1.69 3.21 15.62
C LEU A 153 2.98 3.75 16.24
N GLY A 154 4.07 3.69 15.47
CA GLY A 154 5.37 4.21 15.92
C GLY A 154 6.07 3.42 17.04
N LYS A 155 5.65 2.19 17.32
CA LYS A 155 6.24 1.34 18.37
C LYS A 155 6.72 0.02 17.79
N THR A 156 7.86 -0.47 18.24
CA THR A 156 8.42 -1.78 17.84
C THR A 156 7.42 -2.91 18.09
N ALA A 157 7.27 -3.79 17.12
CA ALA A 157 6.36 -4.94 17.13
C ALA A 157 4.89 -4.58 17.35
N ASN A 158 4.48 -3.41 16.93
CA ASN A 158 3.11 -2.94 16.87
C ASN A 158 2.81 -2.34 15.50
N GLY A 159 1.54 -2.22 15.14
CA GLY A 159 1.09 -1.50 13.98
C GLY A 159 0.37 -2.36 12.94
N LEU A 160 0.37 -1.84 11.73
CA LEU A 160 -0.35 -2.36 10.59
C LEU A 160 0.63 -2.77 9.49
N ILE A 161 0.40 -3.90 8.86
CA ILE A 161 1.14 -4.34 7.67
C ILE A 161 0.13 -4.54 6.55
N GLY A 162 0.11 -3.62 5.59
CA GLY A 162 -0.70 -3.71 4.39
C GLY A 162 -0.05 -4.62 3.36
N LEU A 163 -0.75 -5.68 3.00
CA LEU A 163 -0.31 -6.63 2.00
C LEU A 163 -0.93 -6.23 0.66
N LYS A 164 -0.08 -5.97 -0.30
CA LYS A 164 -0.45 -5.61 -1.67
C LYS A 164 -0.63 -6.88 -2.50
N GLU A 165 -1.51 -6.84 -3.48
CA GLU A 165 -1.75 -7.98 -4.37
C GLU A 165 -0.51 -8.32 -5.21
N ASN A 166 0.15 -7.28 -5.75
CA ASN A 166 1.33 -7.44 -6.59
C ASN A 166 2.62 -7.14 -5.82
N ASN A 167 3.70 -7.80 -6.22
CA ASN A 167 5.03 -7.47 -5.71
C ASN A 167 5.45 -6.07 -6.15
N ASN A 168 6.29 -5.43 -5.36
CA ASN A 168 6.84 -4.09 -5.61
C ASN A 168 5.80 -2.94 -5.70
N SER A 169 4.54 -3.14 -5.34
CA SER A 169 3.56 -2.06 -5.32
C SER A 169 3.99 -0.90 -4.42
N HIS A 170 4.64 -1.20 -3.29
CA HIS A 170 5.22 -0.16 -2.44
C HIS A 170 6.31 0.64 -3.16
N GLY A 171 7.18 -0.02 -3.94
CA GLY A 171 8.20 0.65 -4.73
C GLY A 171 7.61 1.57 -5.80
N LEU A 172 6.54 1.15 -6.46
CA LEU A 172 5.82 2.00 -7.42
C LEU A 172 5.25 3.25 -6.75
N PHE A 173 4.59 3.11 -5.61
CA PHE A 173 4.07 4.26 -4.86
C PHE A 173 5.18 5.19 -4.36
N ASP A 174 6.30 4.63 -3.89
CA ASP A 174 7.45 5.42 -3.46
C ASP A 174 8.08 6.21 -4.63
N MET A 175 8.00 5.69 -5.85
CA MET A 175 8.42 6.39 -7.07
C MET A 175 7.36 7.37 -7.61
N GLY A 176 6.21 7.50 -6.98
CA GLY A 176 5.14 8.39 -7.42
C GLY A 176 4.34 7.88 -8.62
N VAL A 177 4.36 6.56 -8.86
CA VAL A 177 3.52 5.93 -9.89
C VAL A 177 2.12 5.73 -9.32
N ASP A 178 1.43 6.84 -9.11
CA ASP A 178 0.08 6.92 -8.56
C ASP A 178 -0.56 8.25 -8.96
N PRO A 179 -1.84 8.29 -9.36
CA PRO A 179 -2.49 9.53 -9.83
C PRO A 179 -2.70 10.58 -8.74
N TYR A 180 -2.56 10.24 -7.47
CA TYR A 180 -2.81 11.12 -6.32
C TYR A 180 -1.56 11.42 -5.50
N LEU A 181 -0.47 10.69 -5.73
CA LEU A 181 0.75 10.76 -4.93
C LEU A 181 1.95 11.15 -5.78
N HIS A 182 2.82 11.95 -5.20
CA HIS A 182 4.17 12.21 -5.71
C HIS A 182 5.19 11.23 -5.13
N VAL A 183 6.42 11.36 -5.62
CA VAL A 183 7.58 10.61 -5.12
C VAL A 183 7.64 10.64 -3.59
N GLY A 184 7.82 9.47 -2.99
CA GLY A 184 7.77 9.26 -1.55
C GLY A 184 6.39 8.97 -0.99
N GLY A 185 5.40 8.75 -1.86
CA GLY A 185 4.02 8.56 -1.43
C GLY A 185 3.42 9.81 -0.77
N MET A 186 3.97 11.00 -1.09
CA MET A 186 3.48 12.28 -0.58
C MET A 186 2.28 12.74 -1.40
N PRO A 187 1.26 13.34 -0.77
CA PRO A 187 0.16 13.96 -1.51
C PRO A 187 0.66 15.00 -2.51
N VAL A 188 -0.05 15.14 -3.63
CA VAL A 188 0.30 16.07 -4.72
C VAL A 188 0.51 17.52 -4.23
N ASN A 189 -0.14 17.93 -3.15
CA ASN A 189 0.01 19.26 -2.56
C ASN A 189 1.15 19.37 -1.52
N GLY A 190 2.09 18.40 -1.49
CA GLY A 190 3.19 18.34 -0.53
C GLY A 190 4.50 18.97 -1.03
N ASN A 191 5.56 18.21 -1.20
CA ASN A 191 6.95 18.62 -1.51
C ASN A 191 7.21 19.18 -2.93
N GLU A 192 6.26 19.89 -3.54
CA GLU A 192 6.36 20.38 -4.92
C GLU A 192 7.62 21.20 -5.21
N ALA A 193 8.01 22.08 -4.29
CA ALA A 193 9.14 22.98 -4.51
C ALA A 193 10.46 22.22 -4.73
N ARG A 194 10.68 21.15 -3.97
CA ARG A 194 11.87 20.31 -4.06
C ARG A 194 11.93 19.53 -5.37
N MET A 195 10.82 18.89 -5.75
CA MET A 195 10.73 18.15 -7.01
C MET A 195 10.88 19.06 -8.22
N LYS A 196 10.22 20.24 -8.21
CA LYS A 196 10.37 21.26 -9.27
C LYS A 196 11.83 21.70 -9.44
N ALA A 197 12.53 21.91 -8.31
CA ALA A 197 13.94 22.30 -8.34
C ALA A 197 14.85 21.16 -8.85
N THR A 198 14.62 19.92 -8.41
CA THR A 198 15.43 18.76 -8.83
C THR A 198 15.25 18.45 -10.31
N TRP A 199 14.02 18.48 -10.80
CA TRP A 199 13.71 18.15 -12.19
C TRP A 199 13.77 19.35 -13.13
N ASN A 200 13.98 20.54 -12.60
CA ASN A 200 14.01 21.80 -13.37
C ASN A 200 12.74 22.01 -14.23
N ILE A 201 11.57 21.74 -13.63
CA ILE A 201 10.28 21.89 -14.30
C ILE A 201 9.46 23.02 -13.66
N PRO A 202 8.67 23.76 -14.45
CA PRO A 202 7.91 24.90 -13.93
C PRO A 202 6.72 24.50 -13.06
N ALA A 203 6.14 23.33 -13.33
CA ALA A 203 4.98 22.81 -12.63
C ALA A 203 5.00 21.30 -12.58
N LEU A 204 4.47 20.72 -11.51
CA LEU A 204 4.14 19.30 -11.43
C LEU A 204 2.69 19.12 -11.91
N PRO A 205 2.37 17.95 -12.52
CA PRO A 205 0.99 17.64 -12.82
C PRO A 205 0.16 17.60 -11.52
N GLY A 206 -1.04 18.14 -11.58
CA GLY A 206 -2.00 18.03 -10.48
C GLY A 206 -2.57 16.59 -10.38
N PRO A 207 -3.29 16.29 -9.30
CA PRO A 207 -3.95 15.00 -9.15
C PRO A 207 -4.99 14.81 -10.25
N VAL A 208 -5.07 13.59 -10.76
CA VAL A 208 -6.14 13.22 -11.69
C VAL A 208 -7.32 12.75 -10.84
N ASN A 209 -8.25 13.65 -10.55
CA ASN A 209 -9.37 13.38 -9.62
C ASN A 209 -10.29 12.24 -10.06
N ASP A 210 -10.44 12.02 -11.37
CA ASP A 210 -11.19 10.90 -11.93
C ASP A 210 -10.52 10.43 -13.22
N LEU A 211 -9.58 9.48 -13.06
CA LEU A 211 -8.85 8.89 -14.17
C LEU A 211 -9.79 8.19 -15.17
N LEU A 212 -10.77 7.45 -14.65
CA LEU A 212 -11.69 6.70 -15.51
C LEU A 212 -12.60 7.62 -16.30
N GLN A 213 -13.10 8.69 -15.69
CA GLN A 213 -13.89 9.71 -16.40
C GLN A 213 -13.06 10.41 -17.47
N GLY A 214 -11.80 10.72 -17.18
CA GLY A 214 -10.88 11.30 -18.14
C GLY A 214 -10.62 10.39 -19.36
N LEU A 215 -10.44 9.08 -19.11
CA LEU A 215 -10.28 8.07 -20.16
C LEU A 215 -11.57 7.91 -20.98
N ASP A 216 -12.73 7.81 -20.35
CA ASP A 216 -14.03 7.73 -21.04
C ASP A 216 -14.32 8.96 -21.89
N GLY A 217 -13.94 10.13 -21.42
CA GLY A 217 -14.10 11.42 -22.10
C GLY A 217 -13.05 11.72 -23.18
N GLY A 218 -12.03 10.86 -23.36
CA GLY A 218 -10.96 11.07 -24.34
C GLY A 218 -10.04 12.26 -23.98
N LEU A 219 -9.87 12.54 -22.69
CA LEU A 219 -9.00 13.62 -22.21
C LEU A 219 -7.52 13.34 -22.51
N PHE A 220 -7.13 12.07 -22.49
CA PHE A 220 -5.75 11.65 -22.69
C PHE A 220 -5.50 11.33 -24.16
N ARG A 221 -4.70 12.16 -24.80
CA ARG A 221 -4.37 12.04 -26.23
C ARG A 221 -3.21 11.08 -26.49
N GLN A 222 -2.37 10.85 -25.48
CA GLN A 222 -1.22 9.96 -25.54
C GLN A 222 -1.28 8.98 -24.37
N LEU A 223 -1.06 7.70 -24.64
CA LEU A 223 -1.06 6.64 -23.65
C LEU A 223 0.29 5.92 -23.68
N PHE A 224 0.93 5.82 -22.52
CA PHE A 224 2.15 5.06 -22.31
C PHE A 224 1.83 3.93 -21.34
N ILE A 225 1.96 2.69 -21.80
CA ILE A 225 1.58 1.47 -21.04
C ILE A 225 2.83 0.64 -20.86
N PHE A 226 3.22 0.41 -19.61
CA PHE A 226 4.45 -0.30 -19.25
C PHE A 226 4.13 -1.55 -18.44
N GLY A 227 4.39 -2.74 -19.01
CA GLY A 227 4.26 -4.03 -18.34
C GLY A 227 2.84 -4.41 -17.93
N GLU A 228 1.83 -3.93 -18.67
CA GLU A 228 0.41 -4.15 -18.38
C GLU A 228 -0.38 -4.44 -19.64
N ASP A 229 -1.42 -5.28 -19.51
CA ASP A 229 -2.35 -5.60 -20.60
C ASP A 229 -3.79 -5.19 -20.24
N PRO A 230 -4.11 -3.89 -20.20
CA PRO A 230 -5.42 -3.43 -19.79
C PRO A 230 -6.56 -3.90 -20.71
N VAL A 231 -6.31 -4.21 -21.98
CA VAL A 231 -7.32 -4.78 -22.88
C VAL A 231 -7.58 -6.25 -22.56
N GLY A 232 -6.53 -7.03 -22.29
CA GLY A 232 -6.64 -8.46 -22.03
C GLY A 232 -7.12 -8.82 -20.64
N THR A 233 -6.91 -7.93 -19.65
CA THR A 233 -7.23 -8.21 -18.23
C THR A 233 -8.47 -7.50 -17.72
N ALA A 234 -9.02 -6.55 -18.47
CA ALA A 234 -10.19 -5.79 -18.04
C ALA A 234 -11.47 -6.64 -17.96
N LEU A 235 -12.31 -6.33 -16.97
CA LEU A 235 -13.68 -6.88 -16.90
C LEU A 235 -14.57 -6.38 -18.04
N ASP A 236 -14.32 -5.16 -18.54
CA ASP A 236 -14.96 -4.57 -19.72
C ASP A 236 -13.90 -4.21 -20.78
N PRO A 237 -13.46 -5.19 -21.59
CA PRO A 237 -12.47 -4.93 -22.63
C PRO A 237 -12.92 -3.92 -23.69
N GLU A 238 -14.21 -3.84 -24.00
CA GLU A 238 -14.71 -2.92 -25.02
C GLU A 238 -14.57 -1.45 -24.58
N ARG A 239 -14.77 -1.17 -23.30
CA ARG A 239 -14.50 0.14 -22.72
C ARG A 239 -13.02 0.52 -22.87
N VAL A 240 -12.11 -0.40 -22.56
CA VAL A 240 -10.67 -0.17 -22.68
C VAL A 240 -10.25 0.00 -24.15
N LYS A 241 -10.75 -0.83 -25.06
CA LYS A 241 -10.50 -0.66 -26.50
C LYS A 241 -10.98 0.70 -27.01
N LYS A 242 -12.07 1.23 -26.45
CA LYS A 242 -12.53 2.59 -26.78
C LYS A 242 -11.48 3.63 -26.36
N TRP A 243 -10.90 3.52 -25.18
CA TRP A 243 -9.85 4.43 -24.72
C TRP A 243 -8.63 4.39 -25.65
N MET A 244 -8.18 3.18 -26.02
CA MET A 244 -7.05 3.01 -26.95
C MET A 244 -7.33 3.70 -28.29
N LYS A 245 -8.54 3.55 -28.85
CA LYS A 245 -8.94 4.16 -30.12
C LYS A 245 -9.14 5.67 -30.06
N GLN A 246 -9.39 6.23 -28.89
CA GLN A 246 -9.52 7.69 -28.70
C GLN A 246 -8.17 8.38 -28.56
N ALA A 247 -7.13 7.64 -28.16
CA ALA A 247 -5.77 8.17 -28.09
C ALA A 247 -5.22 8.45 -29.49
N GLU A 248 -4.43 9.50 -29.61
CA GLU A 248 -3.75 9.88 -30.85
C GLU A 248 -2.43 9.13 -31.02
N PHE A 249 -1.84 8.66 -29.90
CA PHE A 249 -0.59 7.92 -29.89
C PHE A 249 -0.53 6.99 -28.70
N VAL A 250 -0.25 5.72 -28.95
CA VAL A 250 -0.18 4.66 -27.94
C VAL A 250 1.18 3.99 -27.97
N VAL A 251 1.88 4.01 -26.86
CA VAL A 251 3.15 3.28 -26.66
C VAL A 251 2.91 2.13 -25.69
N VAL A 252 3.29 0.93 -26.08
CA VAL A 252 3.22 -0.25 -25.21
C VAL A 252 4.62 -0.82 -25.03
N GLN A 253 5.05 -1.00 -23.77
CA GLN A 253 6.26 -1.75 -23.44
C GLN A 253 5.85 -3.01 -22.69
N ASP A 254 6.12 -4.17 -23.26
CA ASP A 254 5.77 -5.45 -22.68
C ASP A 254 6.75 -6.54 -23.07
N HIS A 255 6.72 -7.65 -22.33
CA HIS A 255 7.46 -8.88 -22.62
C HIS A 255 6.79 -9.70 -23.74
N PHE A 256 5.48 -9.49 -23.94
CA PHE A 256 4.65 -10.24 -24.87
C PHE A 256 3.88 -9.31 -25.80
N ILE A 257 3.49 -9.83 -26.95
CA ILE A 257 2.50 -9.17 -27.80
C ILE A 257 1.11 -9.48 -27.22
N THR A 258 0.63 -8.56 -26.43
CA THR A 258 -0.66 -8.65 -25.73
C THR A 258 -1.81 -8.11 -26.58
N PRO A 259 -3.08 -8.38 -26.23
CA PRO A 259 -4.23 -7.70 -26.85
C PRO A 259 -4.15 -6.16 -26.81
N THR A 260 -3.52 -5.57 -25.81
CA THR A 260 -3.26 -4.12 -25.74
C THR A 260 -2.27 -3.68 -26.82
N ALA A 261 -1.26 -4.49 -27.10
CA ALA A 261 -0.25 -4.17 -28.12
C ALA A 261 -0.82 -4.07 -29.55
N GLU A 262 -1.99 -4.65 -29.84
CA GLU A 262 -2.69 -4.50 -31.11
C GLU A 262 -3.12 -3.06 -31.39
N PHE A 263 -3.21 -2.22 -30.39
CA PHE A 263 -3.60 -0.81 -30.49
C PHE A 263 -2.39 0.15 -30.46
N ALA A 264 -1.18 -0.38 -30.32
CA ALA A 264 0.02 0.43 -30.16
C ALA A 264 0.51 0.99 -31.50
N ASP A 265 0.88 2.26 -31.53
CA ASP A 265 1.64 2.89 -32.59
C ASP A 265 3.15 2.57 -32.47
N LEU A 266 3.61 2.34 -31.23
CA LEU A 266 4.99 1.95 -30.94
C LEU A 266 5.00 0.85 -29.88
N ILE A 267 5.69 -0.26 -30.20
CA ILE A 267 5.93 -1.36 -29.26
C ILE A 267 7.41 -1.37 -28.88
N LEU A 268 7.68 -1.38 -27.59
CA LEU A 268 9.00 -1.47 -26.99
C LEU A 268 9.15 -2.83 -26.28
N PRO A 269 10.20 -3.61 -26.53
CA PRO A 269 10.42 -4.85 -25.85
C PRO A 269 10.85 -4.59 -24.40
N ALA A 270 10.17 -5.20 -23.43
CA ALA A 270 10.55 -5.14 -22.03
C ALA A 270 11.62 -6.18 -21.67
N VAL A 271 12.48 -5.83 -20.72
CA VAL A 271 13.51 -6.70 -20.15
C VAL A 271 12.97 -7.31 -18.86
N TYR A 272 13.11 -8.61 -18.68
CA TYR A 272 12.74 -9.25 -17.42
C TYR A 272 13.61 -8.77 -16.26
N PRO A 273 13.07 -8.66 -15.03
CA PRO A 273 13.88 -8.28 -13.86
C PRO A 273 15.15 -9.14 -13.70
N ALA A 274 15.07 -10.44 -13.96
CA ALA A 274 16.21 -11.35 -13.91
C ALA A 274 17.33 -11.05 -14.93
N GLU A 275 17.03 -10.32 -15.99
CA GLU A 275 17.96 -9.92 -17.05
C GLU A 275 18.53 -8.51 -16.83
N MET A 276 17.87 -7.69 -16.00
CA MET A 276 18.27 -6.29 -15.78
C MET A 276 18.81 -6.04 -14.36
N GLY A 277 18.31 -6.78 -13.37
CA GLY A 277 18.48 -6.43 -11.96
C GLY A 277 17.51 -5.30 -11.53
N GLY A 278 17.61 -4.86 -10.31
CA GLY A 278 16.77 -3.81 -9.78
C GLY A 278 16.54 -3.87 -8.28
N SER A 279 15.38 -3.39 -7.85
CA SER A 279 14.98 -3.45 -6.45
C SER A 279 13.49 -3.69 -6.28
N PHE A 280 13.14 -4.39 -5.20
CA PHE A 280 11.76 -4.56 -4.74
C PHE A 280 11.59 -3.99 -3.34
N THR A 281 10.55 -3.22 -3.12
CA THR A 281 10.14 -2.79 -1.78
C THR A 281 9.10 -3.77 -1.23
N ASN A 282 9.43 -4.45 -0.15
CA ASN A 282 8.56 -5.45 0.46
C ASN A 282 7.45 -4.83 1.33
N GLY A 283 6.55 -5.67 1.87
CA GLY A 283 5.44 -5.23 2.73
C GLY A 283 5.86 -4.58 4.06
N GLN A 284 7.13 -4.70 4.46
CA GLN A 284 7.72 -4.00 5.60
C GLN A 284 8.41 -2.67 5.19
N ARG A 285 8.29 -2.28 3.92
CA ARG A 285 8.95 -1.13 3.31
C ARG A 285 10.48 -1.21 3.31
N ILE A 286 11.01 -2.43 3.29
CA ILE A 286 12.44 -2.69 3.11
C ILE A 286 12.71 -2.83 1.62
N ILE A 287 13.67 -2.06 1.13
CA ILE A 287 14.13 -2.12 -0.26
C ILE A 287 15.17 -3.22 -0.35
N GLN A 288 14.93 -4.18 -1.23
CA GLN A 288 15.81 -5.32 -1.48
C GLN A 288 16.32 -5.23 -2.92
N GLU A 289 17.63 -5.13 -3.07
CA GLU A 289 18.28 -5.08 -4.37
C GLU A 289 18.65 -6.48 -4.85
N PHE A 290 18.68 -6.64 -6.16
CA PHE A 290 19.13 -7.88 -6.81
C PHE A 290 19.85 -7.56 -8.13
N ASP A 291 20.81 -8.38 -8.47
CA ASP A 291 21.59 -8.28 -9.70
C ASP A 291 20.94 -9.06 -10.84
N ALA A 292 21.28 -8.70 -12.08
CA ALA A 292 20.94 -9.49 -13.25
C ALA A 292 21.62 -10.87 -13.16
N VAL A 293 20.83 -11.93 -13.35
CA VAL A 293 21.31 -13.33 -13.31
C VAL A 293 21.17 -14.05 -14.66
N LEU A 294 20.52 -13.40 -15.62
CA LEU A 294 20.35 -13.90 -16.98
C LEU A 294 20.84 -12.86 -17.99
N PRO A 295 21.36 -13.30 -19.14
CA PRO A 295 21.70 -12.39 -20.24
C PRO A 295 20.42 -11.88 -20.89
N THR A 296 20.36 -10.58 -21.17
CA THR A 296 19.23 -10.00 -21.91
C THR A 296 19.32 -10.24 -23.40
N GLN A 297 18.17 -10.41 -24.04
CA GLN A 297 18.02 -10.45 -25.52
C GLN A 297 17.61 -9.06 -26.07
N VAL A 298 17.27 -8.13 -25.20
CA VAL A 298 16.83 -6.78 -25.56
C VAL A 298 18.05 -5.86 -25.61
N SER A 299 18.25 -5.19 -26.73
CA SER A 299 19.42 -4.35 -26.96
C SER A 299 19.40 -3.03 -26.20
N VAL A 300 18.20 -2.54 -25.84
CA VAL A 300 17.99 -1.28 -25.07
C VAL A 300 17.04 -1.59 -23.94
N ASP A 301 17.50 -1.50 -22.70
CA ASP A 301 16.72 -1.79 -21.52
C ASP A 301 15.62 -0.74 -21.25
N GLY A 302 14.70 -1.04 -20.34
CA GLY A 302 13.57 -0.18 -20.03
C GLY A 302 13.97 1.23 -19.60
N PRO A 303 14.89 1.44 -18.66
CA PRO A 303 15.39 2.76 -18.29
C PRO A 303 15.96 3.55 -19.48
N ALA A 304 16.78 2.93 -20.31
CA ALA A 304 17.35 3.57 -21.50
C ALA A 304 16.29 3.91 -22.56
N GLN A 305 15.26 3.06 -22.71
CA GLN A 305 14.10 3.37 -23.58
C GLN A 305 13.34 4.61 -23.10
N ILE A 306 13.06 4.69 -21.80
CA ILE A 306 12.39 5.86 -21.20
C ILE A 306 13.24 7.13 -21.37
N MET A 307 14.55 7.04 -21.11
CA MET A 307 15.47 8.16 -21.33
C MET A 307 15.51 8.60 -22.82
N GLY A 308 15.42 7.65 -23.74
CA GLY A 308 15.31 7.94 -25.18
C GLY A 308 14.03 8.72 -25.51
N ILE A 309 12.90 8.33 -24.93
CA ILE A 309 11.63 9.05 -25.07
C ILE A 309 11.74 10.47 -24.49
N MET A 310 12.29 10.60 -23.29
CA MET A 310 12.49 11.92 -22.66
C MET A 310 13.38 12.83 -23.51
N ALA A 311 14.49 12.30 -24.04
CA ALA A 311 15.38 13.04 -24.92
C ALA A 311 14.67 13.49 -26.22
N ALA A 312 13.85 12.63 -26.82
CA ALA A 312 13.04 12.98 -28.00
C ALA A 312 12.01 14.09 -27.72
N LEU A 313 11.51 14.18 -26.47
CA LEU A 313 10.63 15.25 -26.00
C LEU A 313 11.37 16.53 -25.61
N GLY A 314 12.72 16.57 -25.76
CA GLY A 314 13.55 17.72 -25.36
C GLY A 314 13.74 17.87 -23.86
N LEU A 315 13.44 16.82 -23.09
CA LEU A 315 13.69 16.78 -21.66
C LEU A 315 15.12 16.35 -21.38
N LYS A 316 15.69 16.83 -20.26
CA LYS A 316 17.00 16.37 -19.82
C LYS A 316 16.88 14.89 -19.40
N ALA A 317 17.54 14.02 -20.15
CA ALA A 317 17.59 12.58 -19.92
C ALA A 317 19.05 12.13 -20.01
N GLU A 318 19.78 12.30 -18.93
CA GLU A 318 21.18 11.87 -18.82
C GLU A 318 21.30 10.99 -17.60
N GLY A 319 21.93 9.84 -17.75
CA GLY A 319 22.29 8.98 -16.65
C GLY A 319 21.95 7.52 -16.89
N ASP A 320 22.38 6.73 -15.97
CA ASP A 320 22.09 5.31 -15.82
C ASP A 320 21.18 5.07 -14.61
N VAL A 321 20.91 3.81 -14.31
CA VAL A 321 20.13 3.41 -13.12
C VAL A 321 20.73 3.96 -11.82
N LEU A 322 22.05 4.10 -11.73
CA LEU A 322 22.74 4.65 -10.55
C LEU A 322 22.46 6.16 -10.41
N THR A 323 22.39 6.88 -11.52
CA THR A 323 22.04 8.31 -11.54
C THR A 323 20.61 8.52 -11.09
N VAL A 324 19.66 7.74 -11.62
CA VAL A 324 18.25 7.77 -11.20
C VAL A 324 18.13 7.46 -9.71
N ARG A 325 18.84 6.45 -9.23
CA ARG A 325 18.88 6.09 -7.82
C ARG A 325 19.41 7.22 -6.94
N SER A 326 20.49 7.89 -7.35
CA SER A 326 21.04 9.03 -6.63
C SER A 326 20.04 10.20 -6.56
N GLU A 327 19.28 10.41 -7.62
CA GLU A 327 18.21 11.40 -7.67
C GLU A 327 17.06 11.04 -6.70
N VAL A 328 16.59 9.78 -6.72
CA VAL A 328 15.60 9.27 -5.75
C VAL A 328 16.07 9.50 -4.32
N MET A 329 17.33 9.17 -4.00
CA MET A 329 17.92 9.40 -2.68
C MET A 329 17.96 10.89 -2.30
N SER A 330 18.16 11.78 -3.27
CA SER A 330 18.14 13.22 -3.03
C SER A 330 16.74 13.74 -2.71
N LEU A 331 15.73 13.16 -3.32
CA LEU A 331 14.31 13.51 -3.10
C LEU A 331 13.75 12.87 -1.83
N LEU A 332 14.22 11.66 -1.50
CA LEU A 332 13.79 10.85 -0.37
C LEU A 332 14.99 10.50 0.52
N PRO A 333 15.45 11.41 1.40
CA PRO A 333 16.59 11.14 2.28
C PRO A 333 16.41 9.90 3.14
N GLU A 334 15.18 9.54 3.49
CA GLU A 334 14.83 8.35 4.24
C GLU A 334 15.15 7.05 3.48
N TYR A 335 15.26 7.11 2.16
CA TYR A 335 15.67 5.97 1.33
C TYR A 335 17.10 5.52 1.59
N HIS A 336 17.97 6.42 2.01
CA HIS A 336 19.33 6.06 2.43
C HIS A 336 19.36 5.09 3.62
N ALA A 337 18.40 5.23 4.54
CA ALA A 337 18.33 4.42 5.74
C ALA A 337 17.69 3.04 5.49
N THR A 338 17.02 2.86 4.34
CA THR A 338 16.25 1.66 4.03
C THR A 338 16.86 0.79 2.94
N LEU A 339 17.91 1.27 2.25
CA LEU A 339 18.65 0.47 1.28
C LEU A 339 19.51 -0.55 2.01
N MET A 340 19.07 -1.80 1.97
CA MET A 340 19.77 -2.94 2.53
C MET A 340 20.22 -3.88 1.43
N PRO A 341 21.48 -4.32 1.39
CA PRO A 341 21.92 -5.38 0.49
C PRO A 341 21.16 -6.68 0.80
N LEU A 342 20.91 -7.49 -0.23
CA LEU A 342 20.12 -8.73 -0.14
C LEU A 342 20.72 -9.76 0.84
N PHE A 343 22.03 -9.69 1.08
CA PHE A 343 22.79 -10.57 1.96
C PHE A 343 23.42 -9.80 3.10
N LEU A 344 22.60 -9.47 4.11
CA LEU A 344 23.14 -8.92 5.36
C LEU A 344 23.72 -10.03 6.22
N THR A 345 24.93 -9.81 6.70
CA THR A 345 25.43 -10.55 7.84
C THR A 345 24.83 -9.98 9.13
N SER A 346 24.85 -10.75 10.21
CA SER A 346 24.32 -10.29 11.51
C SER A 346 25.02 -9.03 12.06
N GLU A 347 26.17 -8.68 11.53
CA GLU A 347 26.98 -7.50 11.89
C GLU A 347 26.53 -6.24 11.13
N ASP A 348 25.88 -6.41 9.96
CA ASP A 348 25.44 -5.32 9.09
C ASP A 348 24.00 -4.85 9.41
N THR A 349 23.37 -5.40 10.44
CA THR A 349 21.99 -5.03 10.79
C THR A 349 22.01 -3.59 11.33
N PRO A 350 21.54 -2.58 10.60
CA PRO A 350 21.35 -1.26 11.16
C PRO A 350 20.45 -1.38 12.38
N GLY A 351 20.69 -0.58 13.40
CA GLY A 351 19.79 -0.47 14.54
C GLY A 351 18.34 -0.28 14.07
N PRO A 352 17.35 -0.44 14.93
CA PRO A 352 15.97 -0.69 14.55
C PRO A 352 15.50 0.23 13.43
N LEU A 353 15.30 -0.33 12.26
CA LEU A 353 14.79 0.30 11.03
C LEU A 353 13.52 1.14 11.23
N PHE A 354 12.82 0.88 12.33
CA PHE A 354 11.61 1.58 12.75
C PHE A 354 11.86 2.99 13.33
N ALA A 355 13.08 3.36 13.68
CA ALA A 355 13.34 4.67 14.27
C ALA A 355 13.23 5.83 13.26
N HIS A 356 13.45 5.57 11.97
CA HIS A 356 13.38 6.61 10.91
C HIS A 356 12.12 6.50 10.04
N GLY A 357 11.51 5.33 9.92
CA GLY A 357 10.25 5.14 9.20
C GLY A 357 9.03 5.68 9.97
N CYS A 358 9.12 5.81 11.28
CA CYS A 358 7.99 6.22 12.12
C CYS A 358 7.57 7.68 11.94
N ASN A 359 8.51 8.60 11.71
CA ASN A 359 8.15 10.01 11.50
C ASN A 359 7.39 10.24 10.19
N HIS A 360 7.68 9.43 9.18
CA HIS A 360 6.97 9.52 7.89
C HIS A 360 5.57 8.90 7.97
N LEU A 361 5.43 7.82 8.71
CA LEU A 361 4.14 7.19 8.95
C LEU A 361 3.24 8.09 9.82
N SER A 362 3.77 8.77 10.85
CA SER A 362 2.97 9.66 11.69
C SER A 362 2.39 10.84 10.91
N GLN A 363 3.18 11.51 10.06
CA GLN A 363 2.68 12.60 9.21
C GLN A 363 1.62 12.12 8.19
N ARG A 364 1.80 10.93 7.63
CA ARG A 364 0.83 10.35 6.70
C ARG A 364 -0.47 9.93 7.41
N PHE A 365 -0.38 9.43 8.63
CA PHE A 365 -1.54 9.07 9.45
C PHE A 365 -2.33 10.30 9.92
N GLU A 366 -1.67 11.41 10.25
CA GLU A 366 -2.34 12.68 10.53
C GLU A 366 -3.18 13.14 9.33
N MET A 367 -2.64 13.04 8.11
CA MET A 367 -3.37 13.41 6.89
C MET A 367 -4.53 12.47 6.57
N GLU A 368 -4.38 11.16 6.78
CA GLU A 368 -5.43 10.18 6.51
C GLU A 368 -6.56 10.25 7.56
N PHE A 369 -6.24 10.55 8.80
CA PHE A 369 -7.22 10.81 9.86
C PHE A 369 -8.06 12.06 9.53
N GLN A 370 -7.44 13.15 9.08
CA GLN A 370 -8.13 14.34 8.58
C GLN A 370 -8.96 14.06 7.33
N ALA A 371 -8.43 13.26 6.37
CA ALA A 371 -9.14 12.89 5.15
C ALA A 371 -10.36 12.00 5.42
N ALA A 372 -10.31 11.16 6.44
CA ALA A 372 -11.46 10.36 6.89
C ALA A 372 -12.58 11.24 7.44
N LEU A 373 -12.24 12.30 8.17
CA LEU A 373 -13.20 13.26 8.75
C LEU A 373 -13.83 14.19 7.70
N THR A 374 -13.12 14.50 6.61
CA THR A 374 -13.63 15.40 5.55
C THR A 374 -14.49 14.70 4.51
N ARG A 375 -14.54 13.37 4.48
CA ARG A 375 -15.34 12.57 3.53
C ARG A 375 -16.61 11.98 4.16
N SER A 376 -16.86 12.19 5.42
CA SER A 376 -18.12 11.93 6.11
C SER A 376 -19.02 13.17 6.07
#